data_54d20f131702cf90d576654c3644deb4
#
_entry.id   54d20f131702cf90d576654c3644deb4
#
_cell.length_a   1.000
_cell.length_b   1.000
_cell.length_c   1.000
_cell.angle_alpha   90.00
_cell.angle_beta   90.00
_cell.angle_gamma   90.00
#
_symmetry.space_group_name_H-M   'P 1'
#
loop_
_entity.id
_entity.type
_entity.pdbx_description
1 polymer ?
#
loop_
_entity_poly.entity_id
_entity_poly.type
_entity_poly.pdbx_seq_one_letter_code
_entity_poly.pdbx_strand_id
1 'polypeptide(L)'
;MVRANLIGFDSYARKLAAAPEEIVKEIEQEVIFAAEAFAGYAKKDVRAQSFDNGQLAGGIQTKKISSLTYDVTSTAKHSPYVEFGTKRKFRAQDDVDSSIYKGKGDGTMAQFIEAIKGWVKRKGIRAGTYSIKTRRRTGSKSKKASEDNALVMGIVFAILRNGVKARPFFFKQRARVKKEFIDRLNALLK
;
A
#
# COMPACT_ATOMS: atom_id res chain seq x y z
N MET A 1 7.43 6.84 -2.31
CA MET A 1 7.90 5.62 -2.99
C MET A 1 8.37 4.64 -1.93
N VAL A 2 7.90 3.41 -1.94
CA VAL A 2 8.29 2.37 -0.96
C VAL A 2 9.00 1.27 -1.73
N ARG A 3 10.21 0.87 -1.29
CA ARG A 3 11.01 -0.20 -1.89
C ARG A 3 11.23 -1.31 -0.86
N ALA A 4 11.17 -2.56 -1.29
CA ALA A 4 11.57 -3.71 -0.49
C ALA A 4 12.77 -4.39 -1.14
N ASN A 5 13.85 -4.54 -0.39
CA ASN A 5 15.01 -5.34 -0.76
C ASN A 5 15.01 -6.66 0.03
N LEU A 6 15.23 -7.76 -0.65
CA LEU A 6 15.46 -9.06 -0.04
C LEU A 6 16.97 -9.18 0.25
N ILE A 7 17.35 -9.04 1.53
CA ILE A 7 18.74 -9.13 1.98
C ILE A 7 18.98 -10.53 2.59
N GLY A 8 20.15 -11.12 2.41
CA GLY A 8 20.56 -12.37 3.03
C GLY A 8 20.83 -13.53 2.07
N PHE A 9 21.18 -13.22 0.81
CA PHE A 9 21.46 -14.22 -0.22
C PHE A 9 22.95 -14.41 -0.53
N ASP A 10 23.87 -13.83 0.25
CA ASP A 10 25.32 -13.88 -0.03
C ASP A 10 25.89 -15.32 -0.07
N SER A 11 25.34 -16.23 0.73
CA SER A 11 25.70 -17.64 0.70
C SER A 11 25.20 -18.36 -0.56
N TYR A 12 24.07 -17.94 -1.09
CA TYR A 12 23.53 -18.47 -2.33
C TYR A 12 24.24 -17.87 -3.54
N ALA A 13 24.66 -16.59 -3.50
CA ALA A 13 25.42 -15.96 -4.57
C ALA A 13 26.72 -16.69 -4.88
N ARG A 14 27.43 -17.19 -3.85
CA ARG A 14 28.64 -18.00 -4.05
C ARG A 14 28.37 -19.36 -4.70
N LYS A 15 27.28 -20.02 -4.34
CA LYS A 15 26.83 -21.26 -4.98
C LYS A 15 26.39 -21.03 -6.43
N LEU A 16 25.76 -19.90 -6.69
CA LEU A 16 25.33 -19.50 -8.03
C LEU A 16 26.51 -19.25 -8.98
N ALA A 17 27.60 -18.65 -8.49
CA ALA A 17 28.76 -18.35 -9.30
C ALA A 17 29.46 -19.64 -9.83
N ALA A 18 29.23 -20.79 -9.18
CA ALA A 18 29.75 -22.10 -9.59
C ALA A 18 28.69 -22.99 -10.27
N ALA A 19 27.45 -22.49 -10.43
CA ALA A 19 26.36 -23.29 -10.96
C ALA A 19 26.32 -23.31 -12.50
N PRO A 20 25.87 -24.41 -13.13
CA PRO A 20 25.62 -24.48 -14.57
C PRO A 20 24.62 -23.39 -15.01
N GLU A 21 24.77 -22.91 -16.26
CA GLU A 21 23.89 -21.86 -16.83
C GLU A 21 22.39 -22.19 -16.74
N GLU A 22 22.04 -23.45 -16.83
CA GLU A 22 20.65 -23.94 -16.75
C GLU A 22 20.07 -23.67 -15.37
N ILE A 23 20.81 -23.97 -14.31
CA ILE A 23 20.38 -23.69 -12.92
C ILE A 23 20.25 -22.20 -12.69
N VAL A 24 21.14 -21.40 -13.26
CA VAL A 24 21.05 -19.92 -13.15
C VAL A 24 19.76 -19.41 -13.78
N LYS A 25 19.36 -19.94 -14.95
CA LYS A 25 18.09 -19.58 -15.59
C LYS A 25 16.87 -19.99 -14.77
N GLU A 26 16.89 -21.17 -14.16
CA GLU A 26 15.81 -21.61 -13.28
C GLU A 26 15.69 -20.72 -12.03
N ILE A 27 16.80 -20.33 -11.43
CA ILE A 27 16.82 -19.40 -10.30
C ILE A 27 16.31 -18.00 -10.72
N GLU A 28 16.67 -17.53 -11.93
CA GLU A 28 16.10 -16.29 -12.47
C GLU A 28 14.58 -16.35 -12.55
N GLN A 29 14.01 -17.46 -12.99
CA GLN A 29 12.55 -17.65 -13.01
C GLN A 29 11.94 -17.60 -11.60
N GLU A 30 12.60 -18.21 -10.62
CA GLU A 30 12.13 -18.16 -9.24
C GLU A 30 12.20 -16.75 -8.63
N VAL A 31 13.20 -15.96 -9.00
CA VAL A 31 13.29 -14.53 -8.60
C VAL A 31 12.13 -13.73 -9.21
N ILE A 32 11.83 -13.94 -10.48
CA ILE A 32 10.67 -13.32 -11.15
C ILE A 32 9.39 -13.68 -10.41
N PHE A 33 9.20 -14.98 -10.17
CA PHE A 33 8.01 -15.47 -9.48
C PHE A 33 7.86 -14.88 -8.09
N ALA A 34 8.96 -14.79 -7.32
CA ALA A 34 8.94 -14.19 -5.98
C ALA A 34 8.55 -12.69 -6.03
N ALA A 35 9.06 -11.94 -7.00
CA ALA A 35 8.71 -10.53 -7.18
C ALA A 35 7.24 -10.34 -7.56
N GLU A 36 6.72 -11.17 -8.46
CA GLU A 36 5.31 -11.13 -8.86
C GLU A 36 4.37 -11.59 -7.74
N ALA A 37 4.74 -12.63 -7.00
CA ALA A 37 4.00 -13.09 -5.84
C ALA A 37 3.92 -12.00 -4.76
N PHE A 38 5.05 -11.30 -4.49
CA PHE A 38 5.07 -10.18 -3.57
C PHE A 38 4.09 -9.07 -4.01
N ALA A 39 4.17 -8.66 -5.27
CA ALA A 39 3.27 -7.65 -5.83
C ALA A 39 1.80 -8.11 -5.78
N GLY A 40 1.54 -9.36 -6.08
CA GLY A 40 0.21 -9.98 -6.03
C GLY A 40 -0.40 -9.96 -4.62
N TYR A 41 0.37 -10.39 -3.61
CA TYR A 41 -0.06 -10.37 -2.21
C TYR A 41 -0.31 -8.95 -1.72
N ALA A 42 0.58 -8.01 -2.02
CA ALA A 42 0.42 -6.62 -1.66
C ALA A 42 -0.83 -6.00 -2.31
N LYS A 43 -1.09 -6.26 -3.60
CA LYS A 43 -2.30 -5.82 -4.31
C LYS A 43 -3.57 -6.41 -3.69
N LYS A 44 -3.54 -7.69 -3.32
CA LYS A 44 -4.66 -8.36 -2.66
C LYS A 44 -5.02 -7.71 -1.35
N ASP A 45 -4.02 -7.41 -0.51
CA ASP A 45 -4.22 -6.76 0.77
C ASP A 45 -4.75 -5.33 0.64
N VAL A 46 -4.22 -4.56 -0.32
CA VAL A 46 -4.76 -3.22 -0.62
C VAL A 46 -6.23 -3.27 -0.99
N ARG A 47 -6.61 -4.22 -1.85
CA ARG A 47 -8.02 -4.38 -2.26
C ARG A 47 -8.92 -4.77 -1.09
N ALA A 48 -8.43 -5.59 -0.17
CA ALA A 48 -9.20 -6.03 0.99
C ALA A 48 -9.36 -4.93 2.06
N GLN A 49 -8.33 -4.09 2.28
CA GLN A 49 -8.28 -3.20 3.43
C GLN A 49 -8.39 -1.71 3.10
N SER A 50 -7.99 -1.31 1.90
CA SER A 50 -7.76 0.09 1.57
C SER A 50 -8.22 0.47 0.16
N PHE A 51 -9.14 -0.31 -0.41
CA PHE A 51 -9.62 -0.04 -1.76
C PHE A 51 -10.49 1.24 -1.80
N ASP A 52 -10.13 2.16 -2.66
CA ASP A 52 -10.94 3.33 -3.02
C ASP A 52 -11.11 3.41 -4.54
N ASN A 53 -10.13 3.93 -5.28
CA ASN A 53 -10.17 4.09 -6.73
C ASN A 53 -9.17 3.18 -7.48
N GLY A 54 -8.52 2.27 -6.77
CA GLY A 54 -7.55 1.35 -7.33
C GLY A 54 -6.13 1.91 -7.53
N GLN A 55 -5.91 3.20 -7.33
CA GLN A 55 -4.60 3.83 -7.55
C GLN A 55 -3.48 3.19 -6.72
N LEU A 56 -3.76 2.83 -5.46
CA LEU A 56 -2.77 2.21 -4.59
C LEU A 56 -2.38 0.82 -5.11
N ALA A 57 -3.36 0.00 -5.49
CA ALA A 57 -3.09 -1.33 -6.03
C ALA A 57 -2.43 -1.26 -7.42
N GLY A 58 -2.86 -0.32 -8.27
CA GLY A 58 -2.25 -0.09 -9.59
C GLY A 58 -0.84 0.47 -9.52
N GLY A 59 -0.53 1.21 -8.44
CA GLY A 59 0.82 1.75 -8.20
C GLY A 59 1.84 0.71 -7.75
N ILE A 60 1.44 -0.52 -7.42
CA ILE A 60 2.38 -1.61 -7.09
C ILE A 60 2.88 -2.23 -8.38
N GLN A 61 4.19 -2.08 -8.63
CA GLN A 61 4.84 -2.50 -9.86
C GLN A 61 6.10 -3.29 -9.56
N THR A 62 6.42 -4.25 -10.44
CA THR A 62 7.67 -4.99 -10.47
C THR A 62 8.54 -4.45 -11.61
N LYS A 63 9.82 -4.32 -11.37
CA LYS A 63 10.79 -3.88 -12.39
C LYS A 63 12.04 -4.74 -12.32
N LYS A 64 12.43 -5.32 -13.45
CA LYS A 64 13.73 -6.00 -13.59
C LYS A 64 14.84 -4.96 -13.53
N ILE A 65 15.82 -5.18 -12.67
CA ILE A 65 17.04 -4.37 -12.58
C ILE A 65 18.22 -5.09 -13.22
N SER A 66 18.38 -6.39 -12.91
CA SER A 66 19.35 -7.30 -13.54
C SER A 66 18.76 -8.70 -13.60
N SER A 67 19.51 -9.70 -14.10
CA SER A 67 19.03 -11.09 -14.22
C SER A 67 18.48 -11.65 -12.91
N LEU A 68 19.14 -11.39 -11.80
CA LEU A 68 18.76 -11.92 -10.47
C LEU A 68 18.23 -10.84 -9.51
N THR A 69 17.87 -9.66 -10.03
CA THR A 69 17.41 -8.55 -9.19
C THR A 69 16.14 -7.91 -9.74
N TYR A 70 15.11 -7.93 -8.92
CA TYR A 70 13.84 -7.27 -9.20
C TYR A 70 13.47 -6.31 -8.08
N ASP A 71 13.07 -5.11 -8.45
CA ASP A 71 12.47 -4.14 -7.53
C ASP A 71 10.95 -4.30 -7.55
N VAL A 72 10.37 -4.38 -6.36
CA VAL A 72 8.92 -4.19 -6.18
C VAL A 72 8.70 -2.86 -5.49
N THR A 73 7.97 -1.98 -6.15
CA THR A 73 7.76 -0.61 -5.67
C THR A 73 6.29 -0.25 -5.62
N SER A 74 5.92 0.63 -4.70
CA SER A 74 4.62 1.30 -4.71
C SER A 74 4.82 2.76 -5.07
N THR A 75 4.36 3.16 -6.26
CA THR A 75 4.54 4.51 -6.81
C THR A 75 3.49 5.50 -6.32
N ALA A 76 2.41 5.01 -5.70
CA ALA A 76 1.36 5.88 -5.20
C ALA A 76 1.88 6.78 -4.07
N LYS A 77 1.75 8.11 -4.20
CA LYS A 77 2.23 9.11 -3.22
C LYS A 77 1.69 8.88 -1.80
N HIS A 78 0.49 8.33 -1.69
CA HIS A 78 -0.15 8.06 -0.40
C HIS A 78 0.21 6.68 0.20
N SER A 79 0.99 5.86 -0.51
CA SER A 79 1.41 4.53 -0.08
C SER A 79 2.05 4.52 1.32
N PRO A 80 3.01 5.39 1.66
CA PRO A 80 3.62 5.40 2.99
C PRO A 80 2.61 5.71 4.10
N TYR A 81 1.65 6.59 3.84
CA TYR A 81 0.63 6.96 4.84
C TYR A 81 -0.35 5.81 5.13
N VAL A 82 -0.61 4.96 4.13
CA VAL A 82 -1.42 3.76 4.32
C VAL A 82 -0.62 2.70 5.05
N GLU A 83 0.62 2.46 4.65
CA GLU A 83 1.50 1.45 5.23
C GLU A 83 1.80 1.72 6.72
N PHE A 84 2.31 2.90 7.01
CA PHE A 84 2.79 3.26 8.35
C PHE A 84 1.77 4.04 9.19
N GLY A 85 0.72 4.59 8.58
CA GLY A 85 -0.18 5.53 9.23
C GLY A 85 0.46 6.90 9.43
N THR A 86 -0.20 7.78 10.18
CA THR A 86 0.29 9.13 10.44
C THR A 86 0.09 9.58 11.89
N LYS A 87 0.88 10.53 12.36
CA LYS A 87 0.79 11.15 13.69
C LYS A 87 0.76 10.10 14.82
N ARG A 88 -0.21 10.19 15.71
CA ARG A 88 -0.38 9.27 16.85
C ARG A 88 -0.66 7.82 16.43
N LYS A 89 -1.08 7.61 15.19
CA LYS A 89 -1.39 6.29 14.62
C LYS A 89 -0.28 5.75 13.73
N PHE A 90 0.86 6.45 13.68
CA PHE A 90 2.05 5.95 13.00
C PHE A 90 2.58 4.71 13.71
N ARG A 91 2.90 3.68 12.93
CA ARG A 91 3.51 2.44 13.39
C ARG A 91 4.79 2.22 12.60
N ALA A 92 5.92 2.21 13.30
CA ALA A 92 7.15 1.69 12.76
C ALA A 92 6.99 0.19 12.46
N GLN A 93 7.74 -0.31 11.52
CA GLN A 93 7.84 -1.73 11.25
C GLN A 93 9.28 -2.16 11.47
N ASP A 94 9.46 -3.32 12.08
CA ASP A 94 10.77 -3.91 12.27
C ASP A 94 11.42 -4.13 10.91
N ASP A 95 12.73 -4.03 10.83
CA ASP A 95 13.54 -4.16 9.61
C ASP A 95 13.30 -3.11 8.50
N VAL A 96 12.55 -2.03 8.79
CA VAL A 96 12.32 -0.95 7.84
C VAL A 96 12.65 0.38 8.49
N ASP A 97 13.54 1.16 7.89
CA ASP A 97 13.73 2.54 8.31
C ASP A 97 12.50 3.37 7.94
N SER A 98 11.51 3.32 8.83
CA SER A 98 10.26 4.04 8.67
C SER A 98 10.36 5.53 8.99
N SER A 99 11.51 5.98 9.51
CA SER A 99 11.74 7.40 9.88
C SER A 99 11.68 8.31 8.67
N ILE A 100 12.13 7.84 7.49
CA ILE A 100 12.09 8.56 6.22
C ILE A 100 10.65 8.84 5.73
N TYR A 101 9.68 8.11 6.26
CA TYR A 101 8.26 8.29 5.94
C TYR A 101 7.50 9.15 6.94
N LYS A 102 8.16 9.60 8.01
CA LYS A 102 7.64 10.58 8.95
C LYS A 102 7.81 11.99 8.38
N GLY A 103 6.89 12.45 7.56
CA GLY A 103 7.05 13.76 6.95
C GLY A 103 5.74 14.50 6.74
N LYS A 104 5.85 15.75 6.37
CA LYS A 104 4.73 16.52 5.81
C LYS A 104 4.52 16.05 4.38
N GLY A 105 3.25 15.81 4.00
CA GLY A 105 2.92 15.60 2.61
C GLY A 105 3.16 16.87 1.77
N ASP A 106 3.41 16.69 0.48
CA ASP A 106 3.69 17.77 -0.46
C ASP A 106 2.42 18.55 -0.89
N GLY A 107 1.25 18.13 -0.40
CA GLY A 107 -0.03 18.69 -0.80
C GLY A 107 -0.46 19.90 0.01
N THR A 108 -1.23 20.78 -0.62
CA THR A 108 -1.90 21.91 0.04
C THR A 108 -3.15 21.44 0.80
N MET A 109 -3.61 22.25 1.76
CA MET A 109 -4.86 22.00 2.47
C MET A 109 -6.07 21.91 1.48
N ALA A 110 -6.09 22.73 0.45
CA ALA A 110 -7.14 22.70 -0.55
C ALA A 110 -7.19 21.37 -1.31
N GLN A 111 -6.03 20.85 -1.73
CA GLN A 111 -5.92 19.55 -2.38
C GLN A 111 -6.35 18.41 -1.45
N PHE A 112 -6.01 18.50 -0.18
CA PHE A 112 -6.42 17.52 0.82
C PHE A 112 -7.94 17.51 1.02
N ILE A 113 -8.58 18.69 1.14
CA ILE A 113 -10.03 18.82 1.26
C ILE A 113 -10.73 18.23 0.01
N GLU A 114 -10.27 18.56 -1.20
CA GLU A 114 -10.84 18.02 -2.43
C GLU A 114 -10.66 16.49 -2.54
N ALA A 115 -9.53 15.95 -2.12
CA ALA A 115 -9.31 14.51 -2.07
C ALA A 115 -10.32 13.82 -1.13
N ILE A 116 -10.54 14.35 0.08
CA ILE A 116 -11.53 13.83 1.04
C ILE A 116 -12.95 13.97 0.50
N LYS A 117 -13.27 15.10 -0.13
CA LYS A 117 -14.58 15.33 -0.75
C LYS A 117 -14.87 14.31 -1.86
N GLY A 118 -13.89 14.07 -2.74
CA GLY A 118 -13.96 13.03 -3.76
C GLY A 118 -14.15 11.63 -3.16
N TRP A 119 -13.41 11.30 -2.10
CA TRP A 119 -13.54 10.04 -1.39
C TRP A 119 -14.93 9.86 -0.76
N VAL A 120 -15.43 10.86 -0.04
CA VAL A 120 -16.77 10.86 0.57
C VAL A 120 -17.86 10.62 -0.50
N LYS A 121 -17.73 11.29 -1.66
CA LYS A 121 -18.65 11.11 -2.80
C LYS A 121 -18.61 9.68 -3.36
N ARG A 122 -17.41 9.11 -3.59
CA ARG A 122 -17.25 7.74 -4.10
C ARG A 122 -17.80 6.68 -3.14
N LYS A 123 -17.63 6.90 -1.84
CA LYS A 123 -18.14 6.00 -0.79
C LYS A 123 -19.64 6.18 -0.49
N GLY A 124 -20.27 7.15 -1.13
CA GLY A 124 -21.71 7.44 -0.91
C GLY A 124 -22.01 7.93 0.51
N ILE A 125 -21.00 8.42 1.25
CA ILE A 125 -21.16 8.92 2.61
C ILE A 125 -21.87 10.28 2.53
N ARG A 126 -22.96 10.42 3.28
CA ARG A 126 -23.77 11.64 3.29
C ARG A 126 -24.15 12.00 4.71
N ALA A 127 -24.06 13.29 5.05
CA ALA A 127 -24.60 13.82 6.30
C ALA A 127 -26.07 14.16 6.15
N GLY A 128 -26.71 14.47 7.26
CA GLY A 128 -28.04 15.06 7.30
C GLY A 128 -29.12 14.19 7.90
N THR A 129 -30.30 14.75 7.96
CA THR A 129 -31.47 14.12 8.56
C THR A 129 -32.21 13.28 7.51
N TYR A 130 -32.63 12.10 7.90
CA TYR A 130 -33.42 11.19 7.06
C TYR A 130 -34.82 11.03 7.61
N SER A 131 -35.82 10.98 6.74
CA SER A 131 -37.17 10.62 7.12
C SER A 131 -37.24 9.16 7.51
N ILE A 132 -37.72 8.85 8.69
CA ILE A 132 -37.93 7.49 9.19
C ILE A 132 -38.89 6.72 8.28
N LYS A 133 -39.95 7.40 7.81
CA LYS A 133 -41.01 6.79 6.98
C LYS A 133 -40.53 6.47 5.55
N THR A 134 -39.78 7.36 4.92
CA THR A 134 -39.37 7.21 3.50
C THR A 134 -37.93 6.77 3.32
N ARG A 135 -37.12 6.75 4.39
CA ARG A 135 -35.65 6.53 4.38
C ARG A 135 -34.91 7.46 3.44
N ARG A 136 -35.53 8.56 3.02
CA ARG A 136 -34.91 9.56 2.13
C ARG A 136 -34.35 10.72 2.94
N ARG A 137 -33.25 11.29 2.47
CA ARG A 137 -32.65 12.49 3.06
C ARG A 137 -33.56 13.69 2.90
N THR A 138 -33.85 14.37 4.01
CA THR A 138 -34.75 15.56 4.07
C THR A 138 -33.96 16.85 3.91
N GLY A 139 -34.66 17.95 3.64
CA GLY A 139 -34.06 19.28 3.49
C GLY A 139 -33.88 19.74 2.05
N SER A 140 -33.70 21.07 1.89
CA SER A 140 -33.43 21.71 0.60
C SER A 140 -32.07 21.28 0.01
N LYS A 141 -31.83 21.54 -1.28
CA LYS A 141 -30.54 21.27 -1.93
C LYS A 141 -29.38 22.03 -1.24
N SER A 142 -29.61 23.30 -0.88
CA SER A 142 -28.62 24.13 -0.19
C SER A 142 -28.29 23.57 1.20
N LYS A 143 -29.29 23.19 2.01
CA LYS A 143 -29.07 22.56 3.30
C LYS A 143 -28.27 21.25 3.18
N LYS A 144 -28.62 20.39 2.24
CA LYS A 144 -27.88 19.12 1.98
C LYS A 144 -26.43 19.36 1.60
N ALA A 145 -26.16 20.37 0.78
CA ALA A 145 -24.79 20.73 0.38
C ALA A 145 -23.97 21.27 1.57
N SER A 146 -24.58 22.11 2.42
CA SER A 146 -23.93 22.61 3.63
C SER A 146 -23.59 21.49 4.61
N GLU A 147 -24.52 20.55 4.84
CA GLU A 147 -24.31 19.39 5.70
C GLU A 147 -23.19 18.47 5.15
N ASP A 148 -23.14 18.25 3.84
CA ASP A 148 -22.09 17.44 3.21
C ASP A 148 -20.70 18.13 3.32
N ASN A 149 -20.65 19.45 3.18
CA ASN A 149 -19.40 20.19 3.40
C ASN A 149 -18.97 20.14 4.86
N ALA A 150 -19.88 20.29 5.81
CA ALA A 150 -19.57 20.17 7.23
C ALA A 150 -19.04 18.76 7.58
N LEU A 151 -19.62 17.72 7.01
CA LEU A 151 -19.14 16.35 7.15
C LEU A 151 -17.69 16.19 6.63
N VAL A 152 -17.42 16.71 5.41
CA VAL A 152 -16.08 16.67 4.81
C VAL A 152 -15.09 17.37 5.73
N MET A 153 -15.39 18.57 6.21
CA MET A 153 -14.51 19.31 7.12
C MET A 153 -14.32 18.59 8.45
N GLY A 154 -15.36 17.98 9.00
CA GLY A 154 -15.24 17.15 10.21
C GLY A 154 -14.28 15.99 10.03
N ILE A 155 -14.33 15.29 8.89
CA ILE A 155 -13.40 14.22 8.56
C ILE A 155 -11.97 14.76 8.38
N VAL A 156 -11.80 15.87 7.67
CA VAL A 156 -10.50 16.54 7.47
C VAL A 156 -9.87 16.88 8.83
N PHE A 157 -10.61 17.55 9.72
CA PHE A 157 -10.08 17.90 11.05
C PHE A 157 -9.80 16.65 11.91
N ALA A 158 -10.64 15.62 11.83
CA ALA A 158 -10.38 14.36 12.54
C ALA A 158 -9.08 13.71 12.07
N ILE A 159 -8.80 13.70 10.77
CA ILE A 159 -7.54 13.18 10.20
C ILE A 159 -6.36 14.06 10.60
N LEU A 160 -6.52 15.38 10.51
CA LEU A 160 -5.46 16.33 10.91
C LEU A 160 -5.12 16.23 12.39
N ARG A 161 -6.09 15.96 13.25
CA ARG A 161 -5.90 15.83 14.69
C ARG A 161 -5.33 14.46 15.08
N ASN A 162 -5.95 13.39 14.61
CA ASN A 162 -5.72 12.03 15.09
C ASN A 162 -4.76 11.21 14.21
N GLY A 163 -4.56 11.61 12.96
CA GLY A 163 -3.84 10.84 11.95
C GLY A 163 -4.67 9.73 11.32
N VAL A 164 -4.09 9.09 10.32
CA VAL A 164 -4.63 7.91 9.61
C VAL A 164 -4.07 6.66 10.26
N LYS A 165 -4.91 5.64 10.49
CA LYS A 165 -4.49 4.35 11.03
C LYS A 165 -3.62 3.60 10.03
N ALA A 166 -2.50 3.06 10.48
CA ALA A 166 -1.65 2.17 9.69
C ALA A 166 -2.43 0.94 9.23
N ARG A 167 -2.29 0.60 7.97
CA ARG A 167 -2.83 -0.62 7.33
C ARG A 167 -1.73 -1.26 6.50
N PRO A 168 -0.78 -1.97 7.13
CA PRO A 168 0.34 -2.56 6.43
C PRO A 168 -0.12 -3.51 5.34
N PHE A 169 0.36 -3.32 4.14
CA PHE A 169 0.03 -4.16 2.98
C PHE A 169 1.27 -4.60 2.21
N PHE A 170 2.35 -3.83 2.32
CA PHE A 170 3.55 -4.00 1.51
C PHE A 170 4.63 -4.80 2.25
N PHE A 171 5.24 -4.22 3.28
CA PHE A 171 6.38 -4.85 3.96
C PHE A 171 6.04 -6.13 4.70
N LYS A 172 4.82 -6.30 5.16
CA LYS A 172 4.39 -7.54 5.84
C LYS A 172 4.48 -8.78 4.92
N GLN A 173 4.55 -8.60 3.59
CA GLN A 173 4.69 -9.71 2.65
C GLN A 173 6.12 -10.27 2.61
N ARG A 174 7.12 -9.53 3.10
CA ARG A 174 8.55 -9.91 3.04
C ARG A 174 8.81 -11.28 3.64
N ALA A 175 8.37 -11.51 4.86
CA ALA A 175 8.62 -12.76 5.57
C ALA A 175 8.02 -13.97 4.84
N ARG A 176 6.79 -13.81 4.35
CA ARG A 176 6.08 -14.84 3.60
C ARG A 176 6.79 -15.17 2.29
N VAL A 177 7.05 -14.18 1.46
CA VAL A 177 7.67 -14.37 0.15
C VAL A 177 9.10 -14.90 0.30
N LYS A 178 9.87 -14.40 1.30
CA LYS A 178 11.20 -14.91 1.60
C LYS A 178 11.16 -16.42 1.92
N LYS A 179 10.21 -16.86 2.73
CA LYS A 179 10.05 -18.28 3.06
C LYS A 179 9.71 -19.10 1.81
N GLU A 180 8.69 -18.69 1.06
CA GLU A 180 8.25 -19.37 -0.16
C GLU A 180 9.40 -19.48 -1.19
N PHE A 181 10.19 -18.43 -1.33
CA PHE A 181 11.35 -18.40 -2.23
C PHE A 181 12.47 -19.34 -1.79
N ILE A 182 12.82 -19.34 -0.48
CA ILE A 182 13.84 -20.25 0.06
C ILE A 182 13.41 -21.72 -0.10
N ASP A 183 12.14 -22.02 0.17
CA ASP A 183 11.60 -23.40 0.04
C ASP A 183 11.73 -23.88 -1.42
N ARG A 184 11.45 -23.03 -2.41
CA ARG A 184 11.62 -23.34 -3.84
C ARG A 184 13.07 -23.48 -4.25
N LEU A 185 13.96 -22.59 -3.81
CA LEU A 185 15.39 -22.71 -4.08
C LEU A 185 15.97 -24.02 -3.51
N ASN A 186 15.55 -24.41 -2.31
CA ASN A 186 15.97 -25.68 -1.73
C ASN A 186 15.44 -26.91 -2.50
N ALA A 187 14.30 -26.78 -3.17
CA ALA A 187 13.79 -27.84 -4.04
C ALA A 187 14.58 -27.96 -5.35
N LEU A 188 15.02 -26.83 -5.92
CA LEU A 188 15.83 -26.79 -7.14
C LEU A 188 17.27 -27.30 -6.94
N LEU A 189 17.83 -27.12 -5.74
CA LEU A 189 19.22 -27.43 -5.43
C LEU A 189 19.43 -28.81 -4.79
N LYS A 190 18.39 -29.64 -4.76
CA LYS A 190 18.44 -31.05 -4.35
C LYS A 190 18.74 -31.93 -5.54
#